data_ab63ad458f32a268d0112255a27e3516
#
_entry.id   ab63ad458f32a268d0112255a27e3516
#
_cell.length_a   1.000
_cell.length_b   1.000
_cell.length_c   1.000
_cell.angle_alpha   90.00
_cell.angle_beta   90.00
_cell.angle_gamma   90.00
#
_symmetry.space_group_name_H-M   'P 1'
#
loop_
_entity.id
_entity.type
_entity.pdbx_description
1 polymer ?
#
loop_
_entity_poly.entity_id
_entity_poly.type
_entity_poly.pdbx_seq_one_letter_code
_entity_poly.pdbx_strand_id
1 'polypeptide(L)'
;MSSELRVAVVGAGPAGIYASDILSKSGLDVSIDLVERLPAPFGLVRYGVAPDHPRIKQIILALHKILERGDIRLLCNVDFGGDVTLEELRRYYDAIIFSTGAIKDAALPIPGIDLPGSYGAADFVSWYDGHPDVPREWPLEARHVAILGAGNVALDVARILAKHADDLLPTEIPDNVYATLKTNPVTDVHVFARRGPAQAKFSPLELRELGHVPDVDVVVSPEDFEFDEGSMAAIHSSNQTKQVVKTLTDWTLKDPAELTASRRIHLHFLHKPVAVLGTDRVTGLRTERTGLDLVRKKPVPFPPEPLRSAVIALTRRAIAAADRNEGKRGLWLRTLDRLGLGFDS
;
A
#
# COMPACT_ATOMS: atom_id res chain seq x y z
N MET A 1 18.55 43.63 3.40
CA MET A 1 17.31 43.07 2.83
C MET A 1 17.58 41.61 2.62
N SER A 2 16.94 40.69 3.34
CA SER A 2 17.03 39.27 3.02
C SER A 2 16.37 39.09 1.64
N SER A 3 17.06 38.44 0.73
CA SER A 3 16.46 38.08 -0.56
C SER A 3 15.39 37.02 -0.27
N GLU A 4 14.23 37.13 -0.91
CA GLU A 4 13.19 36.11 -0.91
C GLU A 4 13.79 34.76 -1.33
N LEU A 5 13.61 33.73 -0.51
CA LEU A 5 14.06 32.38 -0.81
C LEU A 5 13.08 31.69 -1.76
N ARG A 6 13.58 31.16 -2.86
CA ARG A 6 12.77 30.41 -3.80
C ARG A 6 12.93 28.91 -3.57
N VAL A 7 11.85 28.20 -3.28
CA VAL A 7 11.87 26.77 -2.99
C VAL A 7 11.02 26.00 -3.99
N ALA A 8 11.60 25.00 -4.64
CA ALA A 8 10.87 24.02 -5.42
C ALA A 8 10.56 22.79 -4.56
N VAL A 9 9.30 22.35 -4.55
CA VAL A 9 8.88 21.09 -3.95
C VAL A 9 8.39 20.17 -5.05
N VAL A 10 9.05 19.02 -5.24
CA VAL A 10 8.73 18.06 -6.29
C VAL A 10 7.87 16.94 -5.71
N GLY A 11 6.64 16.85 -6.17
CA GLY A 11 5.61 15.93 -5.70
C GLY A 11 4.57 16.58 -4.79
N ALA A 12 3.33 16.75 -5.29
CA ALA A 12 2.20 17.34 -4.57
C ALA A 12 1.34 16.29 -3.84
N GLY A 13 1.96 15.24 -3.34
CA GLY A 13 1.35 14.35 -2.33
C GLY A 13 1.31 15.01 -0.96
N PRO A 14 0.75 14.33 0.08
CA PRO A 14 0.65 14.89 1.43
C PRO A 14 1.98 15.43 1.97
N ALA A 15 3.09 14.71 1.74
CA ALA A 15 4.40 15.10 2.23
C ALA A 15 4.87 16.45 1.64
N GLY A 16 4.66 16.65 0.32
CA GLY A 16 5.04 17.90 -0.35
C GLY A 16 4.17 19.06 0.07
N ILE A 17 2.86 18.84 0.18
CA ILE A 17 1.90 19.89 0.61
C ILE A 17 2.17 20.31 2.06
N TYR A 18 2.38 19.35 2.99
CA TYR A 18 2.72 19.69 4.37
C TYR A 18 4.09 20.34 4.52
N ALA A 19 5.10 19.90 3.73
CA ALA A 19 6.40 20.57 3.73
C ALA A 19 6.28 22.02 3.27
N SER A 20 5.50 22.28 2.22
CA SER A 20 5.19 23.63 1.74
C SER A 20 4.42 24.46 2.78
N ASP A 21 3.44 23.86 3.45
CA ASP A 21 2.66 24.52 4.53
C ASP A 21 3.53 24.93 5.72
N ILE A 22 4.45 24.06 6.14
CA ILE A 22 5.38 24.36 7.23
C ILE A 22 6.34 25.50 6.83
N LEU A 23 6.86 25.45 5.61
CA LEU A 23 7.74 26.50 5.09
C LEU A 23 7.04 27.86 5.00
N SER A 24 5.84 27.92 4.47
CA SER A 24 5.09 29.18 4.34
C SER A 24 4.77 29.81 5.70
N LYS A 25 4.69 29.02 6.77
CA LYS A 25 4.43 29.45 8.14
C LYS A 25 5.69 29.70 8.98
N SER A 26 6.88 29.47 8.42
CA SER A 26 8.15 29.54 9.15
C SER A 26 8.59 30.93 9.55
N GLY A 27 7.96 31.98 9.00
CA GLY A 27 8.36 33.38 9.17
C GLY A 27 9.50 33.82 8.25
N LEU A 28 9.99 32.94 7.39
CA LEU A 28 10.94 33.26 6.34
C LEU A 28 10.22 33.91 5.17
N ASP A 29 10.90 34.84 4.49
CA ASP A 29 10.45 35.38 3.21
C ASP A 29 10.74 34.34 2.12
N VAL A 30 9.70 33.53 1.77
CA VAL A 30 9.85 32.35 0.90
C VAL A 30 8.74 32.31 -0.15
N SER A 31 9.11 32.04 -1.40
CA SER A 31 8.17 31.67 -2.45
C SER A 31 8.31 30.19 -2.77
N ILE A 32 7.18 29.50 -2.91
CA ILE A 32 7.13 28.04 -3.02
C ILE A 32 6.42 27.63 -4.30
N ASP A 33 7.15 26.88 -5.15
CA ASP A 33 6.62 26.21 -6.32
C ASP A 33 6.50 24.72 -6.04
N LEU A 34 5.27 24.23 -6.00
CA LEU A 34 4.93 22.83 -5.79
C LEU A 34 4.65 22.17 -7.15
N VAL A 35 5.53 21.29 -7.58
CA VAL A 35 5.50 20.64 -8.89
C VAL A 35 4.87 19.25 -8.77
N GLU A 36 3.92 18.94 -9.65
CA GLU A 36 3.25 17.64 -9.69
C GLU A 36 3.21 17.09 -11.13
N ARG A 37 3.63 15.85 -11.31
CA ARG A 37 3.61 15.18 -12.61
C ARG A 37 2.20 14.94 -13.13
N LEU A 38 1.27 14.62 -12.24
CA LEU A 38 -0.12 14.34 -12.60
C LEU A 38 -0.93 15.64 -12.78
N PRO A 39 -2.07 15.56 -13.47
CA PRO A 39 -2.97 16.71 -13.64
C PRO A 39 -3.65 17.16 -12.34
N ALA A 40 -3.57 16.35 -11.28
CA ALA A 40 -4.19 16.64 -10.00
C ALA A 40 -3.25 16.29 -8.83
N PRO A 41 -3.25 17.10 -7.74
CA PRO A 41 -2.45 16.84 -6.55
C PRO A 41 -3.03 15.72 -5.69
N PHE A 42 -2.41 15.51 -4.53
CA PHE A 42 -2.72 14.63 -3.40
C PHE A 42 -2.11 13.24 -3.49
N GLY A 43 -1.39 12.88 -4.58
CA GLY A 43 -0.60 11.67 -4.69
C GLY A 43 -1.37 10.40 -4.29
N LEU A 44 -0.77 9.57 -3.42
CA LEU A 44 -1.37 8.30 -3.00
C LEU A 44 -2.64 8.42 -2.14
N VAL A 45 -2.99 9.60 -1.63
CA VAL A 45 -4.31 9.77 -0.98
C VAL A 45 -5.41 9.72 -2.04
N ARG A 46 -5.13 10.24 -3.25
CA ARG A 46 -6.04 10.16 -4.38
C ARG A 46 -5.99 8.79 -5.07
N TYR A 47 -4.77 8.26 -5.31
CA TYR A 47 -4.53 7.14 -6.22
C TYR A 47 -3.93 5.90 -5.54
N GLY A 48 -4.10 5.77 -4.20
CA GLY A 48 -3.50 4.68 -3.46
C GLY A 48 -4.22 4.31 -2.16
N VAL A 49 -5.23 5.08 -1.76
CA VAL A 49 -6.13 4.76 -0.65
C VAL A 49 -7.41 4.19 -1.24
N ALA A 50 -7.81 3.01 -0.78
CA ALA A 50 -9.01 2.35 -1.30
C ALA A 50 -10.26 3.25 -1.21
N PRO A 51 -11.17 3.22 -2.21
CA PRO A 51 -12.32 4.11 -2.29
C PRO A 51 -13.29 3.96 -1.11
N ASP A 52 -13.27 2.81 -0.45
CA ASP A 52 -14.10 2.52 0.73
C ASP A 52 -13.45 2.92 2.08
N HIS A 53 -12.39 3.75 2.05
CA HIS A 53 -11.80 4.41 3.22
C HIS A 53 -12.09 5.92 3.27
N PRO A 54 -13.35 6.36 3.43
CA PRO A 54 -13.72 7.76 3.35
C PRO A 54 -12.99 8.62 4.39
N ARG A 55 -12.70 8.09 5.59
CA ARG A 55 -12.00 8.82 6.65
C ARG A 55 -10.58 9.19 6.27
N ILE A 56 -9.85 8.29 5.62
CA ILE A 56 -8.47 8.56 5.18
C ILE A 56 -8.48 9.51 4.00
N LYS A 57 -9.41 9.31 3.05
CA LYS A 57 -9.58 10.21 1.90
C LYS A 57 -10.00 11.63 2.29
N GLN A 58 -10.70 11.83 3.41
CA GLN A 58 -11.05 13.16 3.92
C GLN A 58 -9.85 14.06 4.22
N ILE A 59 -8.63 13.53 4.38
CA ILE A 59 -7.41 14.35 4.49
C ILE A 59 -7.23 15.28 3.28
N ILE A 60 -7.80 14.94 2.12
CA ILE A 60 -7.81 15.78 0.92
C ILE A 60 -8.42 17.17 1.24
N LEU A 61 -9.43 17.23 2.07
CA LEU A 61 -10.05 18.51 2.46
C LEU A 61 -9.07 19.42 3.22
N ALA A 62 -8.23 18.85 4.08
CA ALA A 62 -7.20 19.61 4.79
C ALA A 62 -6.07 20.03 3.84
N LEU A 63 -5.65 19.15 2.94
CA LEU A 63 -4.63 19.47 1.92
C LEU A 63 -5.12 20.54 0.94
N HIS A 64 -6.38 20.47 0.54
CA HIS A 64 -7.01 21.45 -0.33
C HIS A 64 -7.01 22.84 0.30
N LYS A 65 -7.41 22.95 1.58
CA LYS A 65 -7.37 24.22 2.34
C LYS A 65 -5.97 24.85 2.42
N ILE A 66 -4.92 24.03 2.45
CA ILE A 66 -3.55 24.53 2.40
C ILE A 66 -3.27 25.19 1.06
N LEU A 67 -3.63 24.53 -0.04
CA LEU A 67 -3.40 25.05 -1.38
C LEU A 67 -4.29 26.26 -1.72
N GLU A 68 -5.50 26.33 -1.17
CA GLU A 68 -6.43 27.46 -1.37
C GLU A 68 -5.95 28.80 -0.79
N ARG A 69 -4.99 28.78 0.14
CA ARG A 69 -4.44 30.03 0.72
C ARG A 69 -3.74 30.91 -0.31
N GLY A 70 -3.25 30.34 -1.41
CA GLY A 70 -2.60 31.07 -2.49
C GLY A 70 -1.13 31.46 -2.24
N ASP A 71 -0.54 31.03 -1.13
CA ASP A 71 0.88 31.21 -0.77
C ASP A 71 1.81 30.11 -1.31
N ILE A 72 1.23 29.10 -1.94
CA ILE A 72 1.93 27.99 -2.60
C ILE A 72 1.45 27.92 -4.05
N ARG A 73 2.36 28.08 -5.00
CA ARG A 73 2.03 27.96 -6.42
C ARG A 73 2.11 26.50 -6.84
N LEU A 74 0.95 25.89 -7.16
CA LEU A 74 0.86 24.51 -7.66
C LEU A 74 1.01 24.48 -9.19
N LEU A 75 1.92 23.66 -9.66
CA LEU A 75 2.23 23.42 -11.08
C LEU A 75 2.00 21.94 -11.39
N CYS A 76 0.83 21.60 -11.91
CA CYS A 76 0.49 20.24 -12.34
C CYS A 76 0.91 19.98 -13.78
N ASN A 77 0.96 18.70 -14.20
CA ASN A 77 1.46 18.23 -15.49
C ASN A 77 2.92 18.68 -15.78
N VAL A 78 3.77 18.67 -14.76
CA VAL A 78 5.20 18.96 -14.89
C VAL A 78 5.99 17.76 -14.38
N ASP A 79 6.59 17.01 -15.27
CA ASP A 79 7.36 15.81 -14.94
C ASP A 79 8.83 16.16 -14.66
N PHE A 80 9.25 15.87 -13.43
CA PHE A 80 10.65 16.03 -13.06
C PHE A 80 11.50 14.91 -13.69
N GLY A 81 12.42 15.31 -14.55
CA GLY A 81 13.27 14.45 -15.35
C GLY A 81 12.86 14.41 -16.82
N GLY A 82 11.59 14.69 -17.13
CA GLY A 82 11.07 14.85 -18.48
C GLY A 82 11.00 16.33 -18.89
N ASP A 83 10.16 17.11 -18.21
CA ASP A 83 9.92 18.51 -18.53
C ASP A 83 10.90 19.47 -17.86
N VAL A 84 11.38 19.13 -16.67
CA VAL A 84 12.31 19.93 -15.90
C VAL A 84 13.37 19.06 -15.23
N THR A 85 14.63 19.44 -15.37
CA THR A 85 15.78 18.74 -14.81
C THR A 85 16.24 19.32 -13.48
N LEU A 86 17.04 18.55 -12.73
CA LEU A 86 17.67 19.05 -11.50
C LEU A 86 18.58 20.26 -11.76
N GLU A 87 19.30 20.26 -12.89
CA GLU A 87 20.20 21.37 -13.25
C GLU A 87 19.43 22.67 -13.51
N GLU A 88 18.27 22.56 -14.17
CA GLU A 88 17.39 23.71 -14.40
C GLU A 88 16.80 24.22 -13.11
N LEU A 89 16.28 23.34 -12.25
CA LEU A 89 15.76 23.76 -10.94
C LEU A 89 16.84 24.49 -10.11
N ARG A 90 18.08 23.99 -10.10
CA ARG A 90 19.20 24.63 -9.38
C ARG A 90 19.55 26.03 -9.84
N ARG A 91 19.17 26.42 -11.06
CA ARG A 91 19.40 27.80 -11.58
C ARG A 91 18.40 28.81 -11.03
N TYR A 92 17.23 28.34 -10.63
CA TYR A 92 16.09 29.22 -10.30
C TYR A 92 15.65 29.13 -8.85
N TYR A 93 16.08 28.10 -8.11
CA TYR A 93 15.66 27.84 -6.73
C TYR A 93 16.87 27.71 -5.80
N ASP A 94 16.74 28.30 -4.61
CA ASP A 94 17.73 28.22 -3.54
C ASP A 94 17.69 26.86 -2.85
N ALA A 95 16.52 26.23 -2.79
CA ALA A 95 16.33 24.88 -2.22
C ALA A 95 15.35 24.05 -3.05
N ILE A 96 15.58 22.73 -3.07
CA ILE A 96 14.72 21.76 -3.75
C ILE A 96 14.39 20.63 -2.78
N ILE A 97 13.09 20.38 -2.58
CA ILE A 97 12.57 19.29 -1.71
C ILE A 97 11.96 18.22 -2.61
N PHE A 98 12.42 16.98 -2.47
CA PHE A 98 11.83 15.84 -3.16
C PHE A 98 10.87 15.08 -2.25
N SER A 99 9.60 15.02 -2.66
CA SER A 99 8.49 14.33 -1.97
C SER A 99 7.68 13.46 -2.93
N THR A 100 8.39 12.82 -3.88
CA THR A 100 7.82 12.10 -5.01
C THR A 100 7.12 10.78 -4.65
N GLY A 101 7.21 10.34 -3.40
CA GLY A 101 6.60 9.09 -2.95
C GLY A 101 7.26 7.84 -3.56
N ALA A 102 6.54 6.71 -3.49
CA ALA A 102 6.95 5.44 -4.09
C ALA A 102 5.73 4.83 -4.80
N ILE A 103 5.77 4.81 -6.13
CA ILE A 103 4.67 4.38 -7.00
C ILE A 103 4.91 3.02 -7.66
N LYS A 104 6.07 2.40 -7.45
CA LYS A 104 6.42 1.11 -8.05
C LYS A 104 6.55 0.03 -7.00
N ASP A 105 6.04 -1.15 -7.32
CA ASP A 105 6.27 -2.35 -6.54
C ASP A 105 7.75 -2.74 -6.52
N ALA A 106 8.16 -3.37 -5.44
CA ALA A 106 9.46 -3.99 -5.42
C ALA A 106 9.43 -5.33 -6.13
N ALA A 107 10.46 -5.62 -6.90
CA ALA A 107 10.61 -6.90 -7.55
C ALA A 107 10.58 -8.05 -6.52
N LEU A 108 9.80 -9.07 -6.84
CA LEU A 108 9.79 -10.34 -6.12
C LEU A 108 10.49 -11.38 -7.02
N PRO A 109 11.77 -11.74 -6.72
CA PRO A 109 12.55 -12.62 -7.60
C PRO A 109 12.18 -14.09 -7.36
N ILE A 110 11.01 -14.50 -7.83
CA ILE A 110 10.57 -15.90 -7.86
C ILE A 110 10.24 -16.33 -9.29
N PRO A 111 10.46 -17.59 -9.64
CA PRO A 111 10.11 -18.11 -10.96
C PRO A 111 8.64 -17.88 -11.29
N GLY A 112 8.37 -17.49 -12.54
CA GLY A 112 7.02 -17.31 -13.07
C GLY A 112 6.33 -16.03 -12.66
N ILE A 113 6.97 -15.09 -11.94
CA ILE A 113 6.36 -13.86 -11.47
C ILE A 113 5.89 -12.93 -12.61
N ASP A 114 6.52 -13.05 -13.78
CA ASP A 114 6.21 -12.23 -14.95
C ASP A 114 5.19 -12.89 -15.91
N LEU A 115 4.61 -14.03 -15.53
CA LEU A 115 3.58 -14.68 -16.33
C LEU A 115 2.32 -13.82 -16.45
N PRO A 116 1.64 -13.81 -17.61
CA PRO A 116 0.32 -13.20 -17.77
C PRO A 116 -0.66 -13.69 -16.69
N GLY A 117 -1.32 -12.75 -16.02
CA GLY A 117 -2.16 -13.03 -14.84
C GLY A 117 -1.45 -12.78 -13.51
N SER A 118 -0.16 -12.41 -13.53
CA SER A 118 0.58 -11.90 -12.37
C SER A 118 0.73 -10.39 -12.52
N TYR A 119 0.32 -9.64 -11.52
CA TYR A 119 0.24 -8.18 -11.55
C TYR A 119 0.89 -7.55 -10.33
N GLY A 120 1.39 -6.32 -10.48
CA GLY A 120 1.79 -5.47 -9.39
C GLY A 120 0.59 -4.96 -8.59
N ALA A 121 0.72 -4.88 -7.29
CA ALA A 121 -0.35 -4.34 -6.47
C ALA A 121 -0.49 -2.83 -6.63
N ALA A 122 0.62 -2.13 -6.86
CA ALA A 122 0.59 -0.70 -7.13
C ALA A 122 -0.26 -0.39 -8.38
N ASP A 123 -0.14 -1.22 -9.43
CA ASP A 123 -0.93 -1.06 -10.65
C ASP A 123 -2.42 -1.33 -10.42
N PHE A 124 -2.72 -2.41 -9.66
CA PHE A 124 -4.12 -2.74 -9.33
C PHE A 124 -4.77 -1.66 -8.46
N VAL A 125 -4.05 -1.16 -7.46
CA VAL A 125 -4.51 -0.05 -6.60
C VAL A 125 -4.71 1.22 -7.43
N SER A 126 -3.76 1.55 -8.29
CA SER A 126 -3.86 2.68 -9.20
C SER A 126 -5.06 2.55 -10.15
N TRP A 127 -5.35 1.33 -10.62
CA TRP A 127 -6.50 1.07 -11.48
C TRP A 127 -7.81 1.33 -10.75
N TYR A 128 -8.03 0.79 -9.55
CA TYR A 128 -9.30 0.99 -8.87
C TYR A 128 -9.49 2.42 -8.34
N ASP A 129 -8.42 3.17 -8.16
CA ASP A 129 -8.47 4.60 -7.84
C ASP A 129 -8.48 5.52 -9.08
N GLY A 130 -8.51 4.96 -10.30
CA GLY A 130 -8.63 5.73 -11.54
C GLY A 130 -7.39 6.54 -11.91
N HIS A 131 -6.19 6.04 -11.59
CA HIS A 131 -4.93 6.70 -11.95
C HIS A 131 -4.80 6.84 -13.49
N PRO A 132 -4.42 8.03 -14.02
CA PRO A 132 -4.41 8.28 -15.47
C PRO A 132 -3.39 7.44 -16.26
N ASP A 133 -2.30 7.00 -15.63
CA ASP A 133 -1.22 6.27 -16.30
C ASP A 133 -1.42 4.75 -16.33
N VAL A 134 -2.53 4.22 -15.80
CA VAL A 134 -2.84 2.80 -15.84
C VAL A 134 -3.98 2.51 -16.84
N PRO A 135 -4.05 1.30 -17.42
CA PRO A 135 -5.14 0.92 -18.30
C PRO A 135 -6.50 1.09 -17.59
N ARG A 136 -7.51 1.54 -18.33
CA ARG A 136 -8.86 1.70 -17.79
C ARG A 136 -9.58 0.36 -17.57
N GLU A 137 -9.13 -0.69 -18.22
CA GLU A 137 -9.66 -2.04 -18.12
C GLU A 137 -8.68 -2.91 -17.33
N TRP A 138 -9.22 -3.81 -16.52
CA TRP A 138 -8.44 -4.79 -15.76
C TRP A 138 -9.04 -6.18 -15.95
N PRO A 139 -8.22 -7.20 -16.29
CA PRO A 139 -8.73 -8.54 -16.56
C PRO A 139 -9.03 -9.28 -15.24
N LEU A 140 -10.26 -9.20 -14.76
CA LEU A 140 -10.76 -9.98 -13.61
C LEU A 140 -11.45 -11.25 -14.11
N GLU A 141 -10.69 -12.29 -14.41
CA GLU A 141 -11.19 -13.55 -14.96
C GLU A 141 -11.08 -14.73 -13.98
N ALA A 142 -10.31 -14.57 -12.90
CA ALA A 142 -9.99 -15.63 -11.98
C ALA A 142 -11.01 -15.75 -10.85
N ARG A 143 -11.42 -16.99 -10.52
CA ARG A 143 -12.26 -17.28 -9.36
C ARG A 143 -11.46 -17.27 -8.05
N HIS A 144 -10.17 -17.59 -8.12
CA HIS A 144 -9.25 -17.58 -6.98
C HIS A 144 -8.11 -16.60 -7.26
N VAL A 145 -7.86 -15.70 -6.34
CA VAL A 145 -6.80 -14.70 -6.44
C VAL A 145 -5.83 -14.85 -5.28
N ALA A 146 -4.53 -14.90 -5.56
CA ALA A 146 -3.50 -14.93 -4.54
C ALA A 146 -2.83 -13.55 -4.39
N ILE A 147 -2.74 -13.07 -3.16
CA ILE A 147 -2.13 -11.80 -2.79
C ILE A 147 -0.89 -12.09 -1.93
N LEU A 148 0.27 -11.58 -2.34
CA LEU A 148 1.55 -11.83 -1.67
C LEU A 148 1.95 -10.64 -0.79
N GLY A 149 1.63 -10.72 0.50
CA GLY A 149 1.95 -9.66 1.46
C GLY A 149 1.12 -9.73 2.73
N ALA A 150 1.56 -9.04 3.80
CA ALA A 150 0.88 -8.98 5.08
C ALA A 150 0.89 -7.55 5.64
N GLY A 151 0.48 -6.60 4.82
CA GLY A 151 0.30 -5.19 5.17
C GLY A 151 -1.09 -4.70 4.80
N ASN A 152 -1.44 -3.46 5.18
CA ASN A 152 -2.77 -2.88 4.93
C ASN A 152 -3.18 -2.91 3.46
N VAL A 153 -2.25 -2.61 2.53
CA VAL A 153 -2.53 -2.68 1.08
C VAL A 153 -2.99 -4.07 0.65
N ALA A 154 -2.42 -5.15 1.25
CA ALA A 154 -2.89 -6.51 0.96
C ALA A 154 -4.33 -6.74 1.40
N LEU A 155 -4.72 -6.18 2.54
CA LEU A 155 -6.10 -6.25 3.03
C LEU A 155 -7.04 -5.41 2.17
N ASP A 156 -6.61 -4.21 1.74
CA ASP A 156 -7.39 -3.36 0.83
C ASP A 156 -7.68 -4.06 -0.48
N VAL A 157 -6.64 -4.63 -1.12
CA VAL A 157 -6.80 -5.39 -2.37
C VAL A 157 -7.71 -6.59 -2.16
N ALA A 158 -7.54 -7.33 -1.05
CA ALA A 158 -8.39 -8.48 -0.74
C ALA A 158 -9.85 -8.07 -0.54
N ARG A 159 -10.08 -6.97 0.16
CA ARG A 159 -11.41 -6.44 0.42
C ARG A 159 -12.10 -5.96 -0.86
N ILE A 160 -11.41 -5.17 -1.69
CA ILE A 160 -11.96 -4.68 -2.96
C ILE A 160 -12.29 -5.84 -3.92
N LEU A 161 -11.47 -6.88 -3.98
CA LEU A 161 -11.74 -8.06 -4.80
C LEU A 161 -12.90 -8.90 -4.28
N ALA A 162 -13.00 -9.05 -2.96
CA ALA A 162 -14.04 -9.88 -2.34
C ALA A 162 -15.38 -9.15 -2.19
N LYS A 163 -15.39 -7.82 -2.12
CA LYS A 163 -16.61 -7.02 -1.97
C LYS A 163 -17.49 -7.10 -3.22
N HIS A 164 -18.81 -7.11 -3.05
CA HIS A 164 -19.72 -6.93 -4.16
C HIS A 164 -19.65 -5.49 -4.69
N ALA A 165 -19.65 -5.33 -6.00
CA ALA A 165 -19.48 -4.02 -6.62
C ALA A 165 -20.51 -2.98 -6.16
N ASP A 166 -21.75 -3.43 -5.90
CA ASP A 166 -22.84 -2.54 -5.45
C ASP A 166 -22.56 -1.91 -4.08
N ASP A 167 -21.78 -2.58 -3.23
CA ASP A 167 -21.35 -2.04 -1.93
C ASP A 167 -20.32 -0.91 -2.06
N LEU A 168 -19.76 -0.72 -3.26
CA LEU A 168 -18.82 0.37 -3.56
C LEU A 168 -19.50 1.60 -4.18
N LEU A 169 -20.76 1.51 -4.61
CA LEU A 169 -21.50 2.63 -5.21
C LEU A 169 -21.57 3.90 -4.34
N PRO A 170 -21.63 3.81 -2.99
CA PRO A 170 -21.59 5.00 -2.14
C PRO A 170 -20.20 5.66 -2.04
N THR A 171 -19.19 5.09 -2.66
CA THR A 171 -17.80 5.58 -2.64
C THR A 171 -17.48 6.38 -3.90
N GLU A 172 -16.25 6.87 -4.01
CA GLU A 172 -15.76 7.55 -5.21
C GLU A 172 -15.21 6.59 -6.29
N ILE A 173 -15.69 5.34 -6.31
CA ILE A 173 -15.22 4.36 -7.29
C ILE A 173 -15.50 4.82 -8.73
N PRO A 174 -14.50 4.74 -9.65
CA PRO A 174 -14.73 5.09 -11.05
C PRO A 174 -15.72 4.14 -11.74
N ASP A 175 -16.54 4.66 -12.64
CA ASP A 175 -17.58 3.89 -13.35
C ASP A 175 -17.04 2.66 -14.09
N ASN A 176 -15.86 2.79 -14.74
CA ASN A 176 -15.21 1.67 -15.42
C ASN A 176 -14.76 0.57 -14.47
N VAL A 177 -14.30 0.96 -13.28
CA VAL A 177 -13.89 0.02 -12.22
C VAL A 177 -15.12 -0.70 -11.65
N TYR A 178 -16.18 0.05 -11.34
CA TYR A 178 -17.45 -0.53 -10.93
C TYR A 178 -17.98 -1.55 -11.95
N ALA A 179 -18.01 -1.19 -13.23
CA ALA A 179 -18.49 -2.08 -14.30
C ALA A 179 -17.65 -3.37 -14.37
N THR A 180 -16.34 -3.28 -14.22
CA THR A 180 -15.43 -4.44 -14.20
C THR A 180 -15.66 -5.30 -12.96
N LEU A 181 -15.75 -4.69 -11.77
CA LEU A 181 -16.00 -5.42 -10.52
C LEU A 181 -17.39 -6.05 -10.48
N LYS A 182 -18.37 -5.50 -11.19
CA LYS A 182 -19.72 -6.07 -11.29
C LYS A 182 -19.72 -7.44 -11.96
N THR A 183 -18.79 -7.69 -12.86
CA THR A 183 -18.64 -8.98 -13.57
C THR A 183 -17.51 -9.84 -12.97
N ASN A 184 -16.92 -9.43 -11.86
CA ASN A 184 -15.83 -10.12 -11.19
C ASN A 184 -16.27 -11.53 -10.70
N PRO A 185 -15.69 -12.62 -11.22
CA PRO A 185 -16.08 -13.99 -10.87
C PRO A 185 -15.41 -14.50 -9.57
N VAL A 186 -14.65 -13.67 -8.88
CA VAL A 186 -13.88 -14.06 -7.69
C VAL A 186 -14.79 -14.64 -6.61
N THR A 187 -14.44 -15.83 -6.14
CA THR A 187 -15.06 -16.49 -5.01
C THR A 187 -14.12 -16.56 -3.81
N ASP A 188 -12.81 -16.70 -4.05
CA ASP A 188 -11.82 -16.90 -3.01
C ASP A 188 -10.61 -15.98 -3.22
N VAL A 189 -10.27 -15.21 -2.22
CA VAL A 189 -9.09 -14.34 -2.18
C VAL A 189 -8.14 -14.85 -1.11
N HIS A 190 -6.92 -15.20 -1.50
CA HIS A 190 -5.92 -15.80 -0.63
C HIS A 190 -4.79 -14.81 -0.34
N VAL A 191 -4.61 -14.41 0.89
CA VAL A 191 -3.53 -13.51 1.33
C VAL A 191 -2.43 -14.32 1.99
N PHE A 192 -1.22 -14.28 1.43
CA PHE A 192 -0.08 -15.06 1.90
C PHE A 192 0.92 -14.21 2.66
N ALA A 193 1.13 -14.56 3.93
CA ALA A 193 2.10 -13.97 4.83
C ALA A 193 3.22 -14.96 5.12
N ARG A 194 4.47 -14.60 4.81
CA ARG A 194 5.63 -15.48 5.10
C ARG A 194 5.99 -15.60 6.58
N ARG A 195 5.41 -14.77 7.44
CA ARG A 195 5.59 -14.77 8.90
C ARG A 195 4.27 -15.06 9.59
N GLY A 196 4.35 -15.31 10.89
CA GLY A 196 3.18 -15.63 11.69
C GLY A 196 2.26 -14.42 11.99
N PRO A 197 1.11 -14.68 12.61
CA PRO A 197 0.12 -13.65 12.96
C PRO A 197 0.68 -12.51 13.82
N ALA A 198 1.58 -12.82 14.76
CA ALA A 198 2.22 -11.84 15.65
C ALA A 198 3.19 -10.88 14.92
N GLN A 199 3.62 -11.22 13.71
CA GLN A 199 4.50 -10.40 12.87
C GLN A 199 3.75 -9.73 11.70
N ALA A 200 2.44 -9.88 11.63
CA ALA A 200 1.60 -9.17 10.67
C ALA A 200 1.70 -7.65 10.87
N LYS A 201 1.68 -6.91 9.77
CA LYS A 201 1.78 -5.44 9.81
C LYS A 201 0.45 -4.76 9.52
N PHE A 202 -0.64 -5.47 9.72
CA PHE A 202 -1.98 -4.91 9.64
C PHE A 202 -2.21 -3.90 10.76
N SER A 203 -2.93 -2.83 10.48
CA SER A 203 -3.56 -2.08 11.55
C SER A 203 -4.77 -2.88 12.10
N PRO A 204 -5.09 -2.79 13.39
CA PRO A 204 -6.27 -3.47 13.94
C PRO A 204 -7.58 -3.01 13.30
N LEU A 205 -7.63 -1.77 12.81
CA LEU A 205 -8.81 -1.21 12.15
C LEU A 205 -9.03 -1.88 10.80
N GLU A 206 -8.02 -1.83 9.93
CA GLU A 206 -8.05 -2.43 8.59
C GLU A 206 -8.37 -3.94 8.64
N LEU A 207 -7.76 -4.64 9.60
CA LEU A 207 -8.04 -6.06 9.77
C LEU A 207 -9.51 -6.32 10.12
N ARG A 208 -10.07 -5.58 11.08
CA ARG A 208 -11.47 -5.76 11.49
C ARG A 208 -12.47 -5.43 10.38
N GLU A 209 -12.12 -4.50 9.49
CA GLU A 209 -12.97 -4.15 8.35
C GLU A 209 -13.25 -5.34 7.42
N LEU A 210 -12.31 -6.30 7.30
CA LEU A 210 -12.57 -7.53 6.54
C LEU A 210 -13.76 -8.33 7.09
N GLY A 211 -13.90 -8.39 8.42
CA GLY A 211 -14.99 -9.12 9.07
C GLY A 211 -16.35 -8.42 8.98
N HIS A 212 -16.41 -7.20 8.44
CA HIS A 212 -17.64 -6.43 8.27
C HIS A 212 -18.10 -6.33 6.81
N VAL A 213 -17.38 -6.96 5.87
CA VAL A 213 -17.77 -6.95 4.46
C VAL A 213 -18.99 -7.85 4.28
N PRO A 214 -20.11 -7.34 3.73
CA PRO A 214 -21.30 -8.15 3.52
C PRO A 214 -21.03 -9.33 2.58
N ASP A 215 -21.60 -10.49 2.89
CA ASP A 215 -21.50 -11.73 2.11
C ASP A 215 -20.05 -12.17 1.83
N VAL A 216 -19.14 -11.90 2.78
CA VAL A 216 -17.73 -12.32 2.73
C VAL A 216 -17.35 -12.96 4.06
N ASP A 217 -16.88 -14.20 4.02
CA ASP A 217 -16.30 -14.89 5.17
C ASP A 217 -14.77 -14.72 5.21
N VAL A 218 -14.24 -14.50 6.40
CA VAL A 218 -12.79 -14.52 6.64
C VAL A 218 -12.38 -15.85 7.25
N VAL A 219 -11.47 -16.53 6.57
CA VAL A 219 -10.98 -17.87 6.94
C VAL A 219 -9.53 -17.79 7.38
N VAL A 220 -9.23 -18.32 8.55
CA VAL A 220 -7.88 -18.36 9.13
C VAL A 220 -7.63 -19.77 9.66
N SER A 221 -6.47 -20.35 9.35
CA SER A 221 -6.12 -21.69 9.83
C SER A 221 -5.67 -21.66 11.29
N PRO A 222 -6.26 -22.47 12.20
CA PRO A 222 -5.80 -22.57 13.59
C PRO A 222 -4.33 -23.02 13.72
N GLU A 223 -3.82 -23.79 12.76
CA GLU A 223 -2.44 -24.30 12.74
C GLU A 223 -1.36 -23.17 12.67
N ASP A 224 -1.77 -21.96 12.27
CA ASP A 224 -0.86 -20.81 12.17
C ASP A 224 -0.68 -20.08 13.51
N PHE A 225 -1.36 -20.53 14.59
CA PHE A 225 -1.40 -19.85 15.89
C PHE A 225 -0.59 -20.55 16.98
N GLU A 226 0.33 -21.42 16.61
CA GLU A 226 1.34 -21.94 17.53
C GLU A 226 2.44 -20.85 17.70
N PHE A 227 2.38 -20.15 18.83
CA PHE A 227 3.29 -19.03 19.10
C PHE A 227 4.55 -19.49 19.84
N ASP A 228 5.69 -19.19 19.26
CA ASP A 228 7.01 -19.28 19.93
C ASP A 228 7.25 -18.14 20.93
N GLU A 229 8.34 -18.21 21.68
CA GLU A 229 8.70 -17.17 22.66
C GLU A 229 8.84 -15.78 22.03
N GLY A 230 9.41 -15.70 20.81
CA GLY A 230 9.56 -14.43 20.09
C GLY A 230 8.23 -13.82 19.66
N SER A 231 7.28 -14.66 19.24
CA SER A 231 5.92 -14.25 18.93
C SER A 231 5.17 -13.79 20.17
N MET A 232 5.31 -14.51 21.30
CA MET A 232 4.72 -14.11 22.57
C MET A 232 5.31 -12.78 23.06
N ALA A 233 6.62 -12.58 22.96
CA ALA A 233 7.26 -11.31 23.29
C ALA A 233 6.74 -10.16 22.41
N ALA A 234 6.57 -10.37 21.10
CA ALA A 234 5.99 -9.38 20.18
C ALA A 234 4.55 -9.03 20.55
N ILE A 235 3.74 -10.02 20.91
CA ILE A 235 2.36 -9.81 21.37
C ILE A 235 2.34 -8.97 22.65
N HIS A 236 3.22 -9.28 23.62
CA HIS A 236 3.26 -8.56 24.90
C HIS A 236 3.79 -7.13 24.77
N SER A 237 4.69 -6.86 23.82
CA SER A 237 5.32 -5.56 23.65
C SER A 237 4.44 -4.50 22.96
N SER A 238 3.38 -4.90 22.24
CA SER A 238 2.56 -4.00 21.43
C SER A 238 1.07 -4.23 21.61
N ASN A 239 0.35 -3.18 22.02
CA ASN A 239 -1.10 -3.23 22.10
C ASN A 239 -1.75 -3.42 20.72
N GLN A 240 -1.15 -2.88 19.66
CA GLN A 240 -1.59 -3.10 18.29
C GLN A 240 -1.50 -4.58 17.91
N THR A 241 -0.34 -5.21 18.18
CA THR A 241 -0.14 -6.65 17.91
C THR A 241 -1.11 -7.52 18.70
N LYS A 242 -1.38 -7.18 19.98
CA LYS A 242 -2.39 -7.88 20.79
C LYS A 242 -3.76 -7.84 20.14
N GLN A 243 -4.20 -6.67 19.67
CA GLN A 243 -5.51 -6.51 19.02
C GLN A 243 -5.58 -7.27 17.70
N VAL A 244 -4.54 -7.23 16.88
CA VAL A 244 -4.45 -7.99 15.62
C VAL A 244 -4.55 -9.48 15.88
N VAL A 245 -3.70 -10.01 16.77
CA VAL A 245 -3.71 -11.44 17.11
C VAL A 245 -5.04 -11.86 17.70
N LYS A 246 -5.64 -11.05 18.59
CA LYS A 246 -6.97 -11.34 19.16
C LYS A 246 -8.02 -11.46 18.04
N THR A 247 -8.11 -10.51 17.14
CA THR A 247 -9.08 -10.53 16.03
C THR A 247 -8.90 -11.78 15.17
N LEU A 248 -7.64 -12.11 14.82
CA LEU A 248 -7.34 -13.31 14.03
C LEU A 248 -7.70 -14.59 14.78
N THR A 249 -7.40 -14.68 16.08
CA THR A 249 -7.78 -15.83 16.93
C THR A 249 -9.30 -15.98 17.02
N ASP A 250 -10.03 -14.88 17.19
CA ASP A 250 -11.50 -14.92 17.22
C ASP A 250 -12.07 -15.54 15.92
N TRP A 251 -11.41 -15.31 14.77
CA TRP A 251 -11.82 -15.92 13.50
C TRP A 251 -11.49 -17.41 13.37
N THR A 252 -10.44 -17.90 14.03
CA THR A 252 -10.15 -19.36 14.04
C THR A 252 -11.19 -20.17 14.82
N LEU A 253 -11.98 -19.52 15.69
CA LEU A 253 -13.00 -20.17 16.51
C LEU A 253 -14.37 -20.27 15.83
N LYS A 254 -14.54 -19.69 14.64
CA LYS A 254 -15.79 -19.82 13.88
C LYS A 254 -15.98 -21.26 13.42
N ASP A 255 -17.20 -21.78 13.57
CA ASP A 255 -17.55 -23.08 13.02
C ASP A 255 -17.52 -23.01 11.48
N PRO A 256 -16.81 -23.93 10.80
CA PRO A 256 -16.84 -24.01 9.33
C PRO A 256 -18.26 -24.10 8.74
N ALA A 257 -19.24 -24.65 9.49
CA ALA A 257 -20.63 -24.69 9.07
C ALA A 257 -21.32 -23.31 9.04
N GLU A 258 -20.77 -22.32 9.75
CA GLU A 258 -21.26 -20.93 9.75
C GLU A 258 -20.70 -20.10 8.59
N LEU A 259 -19.70 -20.61 7.86
CA LEU A 259 -19.07 -19.93 6.72
C LEU A 259 -19.91 -20.13 5.46
N THR A 260 -20.99 -19.36 5.35
CA THR A 260 -22.01 -19.51 4.31
C THR A 260 -21.97 -18.42 3.23
N ALA A 261 -21.10 -17.43 3.37
CA ALA A 261 -20.96 -16.34 2.41
C ALA A 261 -20.56 -16.83 1.02
N SER A 262 -20.98 -16.11 -0.02
CA SER A 262 -20.67 -16.45 -1.41
C SER A 262 -19.21 -16.25 -1.77
N ARG A 263 -18.47 -15.42 -1.01
CA ARG A 263 -17.06 -15.12 -1.19
C ARG A 263 -16.27 -15.32 0.08
N ARG A 264 -14.97 -15.60 -0.04
CA ARG A 264 -14.07 -15.82 1.09
C ARG A 264 -12.76 -15.11 0.95
N ILE A 265 -12.25 -14.61 2.08
CA ILE A 265 -10.87 -14.12 2.22
C ILE A 265 -10.12 -15.08 3.13
N HIS A 266 -9.13 -15.76 2.58
CA HIS A 266 -8.27 -16.69 3.30
C HIS A 266 -6.97 -16.01 3.70
N LEU A 267 -6.64 -15.98 4.99
CA LEU A 267 -5.38 -15.45 5.49
C LEU A 267 -4.45 -16.61 5.84
N HIS A 268 -3.40 -16.78 5.04
CA HIS A 268 -2.39 -17.83 5.21
C HIS A 268 -1.13 -17.22 5.85
N PHE A 269 -0.83 -17.63 7.07
CA PHE A 269 0.41 -17.24 7.74
C PHE A 269 1.45 -18.35 7.60
N LEU A 270 2.73 -17.99 7.82
CA LEU A 270 3.86 -18.92 7.70
C LEU A 270 3.99 -19.55 6.30
N HIS A 271 3.49 -18.89 5.26
CA HIS A 271 3.57 -19.34 3.87
C HIS A 271 4.43 -18.38 3.05
N LYS A 272 5.61 -18.84 2.65
CA LYS A 272 6.52 -18.09 1.78
C LYS A 272 6.26 -18.47 0.33
N PRO A 273 5.89 -17.53 -0.56
CA PRO A 273 5.80 -17.80 -1.98
C PRO A 273 7.18 -18.12 -2.55
N VAL A 274 7.26 -19.18 -3.36
CA VAL A 274 8.52 -19.65 -3.95
C VAL A 274 8.48 -19.76 -5.47
N ALA A 275 7.31 -19.91 -6.08
CA ALA A 275 7.13 -19.87 -7.51
C ALA A 275 5.68 -19.56 -7.88
N VAL A 276 5.48 -18.81 -8.94
CA VAL A 276 4.22 -18.73 -9.67
C VAL A 276 4.22 -19.85 -10.71
N LEU A 277 3.13 -20.61 -10.77
CA LEU A 277 3.00 -21.78 -11.63
C LEU A 277 2.24 -21.42 -12.90
N GLY A 278 2.68 -22.01 -14.01
CA GLY A 278 2.06 -21.84 -15.32
C GLY A 278 3.09 -21.96 -16.44
N THR A 279 2.61 -22.05 -17.67
CA THR A 279 3.43 -21.98 -18.90
C THR A 279 3.15 -20.68 -19.65
N ASP A 280 1.91 -20.46 -20.08
CA ASP A 280 1.49 -19.30 -20.87
C ASP A 280 0.80 -18.23 -20.02
N ARG A 281 0.26 -18.63 -18.89
CA ARG A 281 -0.38 -17.77 -17.89
C ARG A 281 -0.32 -18.41 -16.52
N VAL A 282 -0.61 -17.62 -15.50
CA VAL A 282 -0.69 -18.10 -14.12
C VAL A 282 -1.79 -19.16 -13.97
N THR A 283 -1.41 -20.31 -13.41
CA THR A 283 -2.32 -21.41 -13.06
C THR A 283 -2.31 -21.73 -11.58
N GLY A 284 -1.36 -21.19 -10.81
CA GLY A 284 -1.28 -21.40 -9.37
C GLY A 284 -0.07 -20.73 -8.73
N LEU A 285 0.04 -20.92 -7.42
CA LEU A 285 1.13 -20.45 -6.58
C LEU A 285 1.71 -21.64 -5.80
N ARG A 286 3.03 -21.76 -5.76
CA ARG A 286 3.72 -22.67 -4.86
C ARG A 286 4.27 -21.91 -3.68
N THR A 287 3.93 -22.38 -2.49
CA THR A 287 4.43 -21.82 -1.23
C THR A 287 5.23 -22.87 -0.45
N GLU A 288 6.11 -22.39 0.42
CA GLU A 288 6.78 -23.18 1.45
C GLU A 288 6.27 -22.75 2.82
N ARG A 289 5.93 -23.70 3.68
CA ARG A 289 5.63 -23.39 5.08
C ARG A 289 6.92 -22.98 5.78
N THR A 290 6.89 -21.88 6.50
CA THR A 290 8.04 -21.34 7.24
C THR A 290 7.81 -21.49 8.74
N GLY A 291 8.84 -21.89 9.48
CA GLY A 291 8.88 -21.76 10.94
C GLY A 291 9.40 -20.38 11.36
N LEU A 292 9.07 -19.96 12.59
CA LEU A 292 9.57 -18.73 13.21
C LEU A 292 10.78 -18.98 14.11
N ASP A 293 11.52 -20.08 13.89
CA ASP A 293 12.71 -20.38 14.67
C ASP A 293 13.72 -19.21 14.59
N LEU A 294 13.94 -18.55 15.70
CA LEU A 294 14.93 -17.46 15.86
C LEU A 294 16.37 -17.94 15.59
N VAL A 295 16.62 -19.25 15.60
CA VAL A 295 17.95 -19.84 15.52
C VAL A 295 18.18 -20.61 14.21
N ARG A 296 17.16 -21.11 13.53
CA ARG A 296 17.31 -21.93 12.30
C ARG A 296 16.27 -21.64 11.23
N LYS A 297 16.65 -20.83 10.26
CA LYS A 297 15.92 -20.65 8.99
C LYS A 297 15.99 -21.93 8.13
N LYS A 298 15.21 -22.96 8.44
CA LYS A 298 15.01 -24.08 7.50
C LYS A 298 13.54 -24.13 7.08
N PRO A 299 13.25 -24.03 5.78
CA PRO A 299 11.90 -24.25 5.28
C PRO A 299 11.53 -25.73 5.44
N VAL A 300 10.33 -26.01 5.94
CA VAL A 300 9.73 -27.33 5.91
C VAL A 300 8.87 -27.41 4.66
N PRO A 301 9.10 -28.35 3.74
CA PRO A 301 8.27 -28.49 2.54
C PRO A 301 6.90 -29.04 2.90
N PHE A 302 5.85 -28.36 2.43
CA PHE A 302 4.46 -28.82 2.48
C PHE A 302 4.09 -29.43 1.12
N PRO A 303 3.26 -30.49 1.04
CA PRO A 303 2.86 -31.04 -0.23
C PRO A 303 2.06 -30.02 -1.04
N PRO A 304 2.32 -29.86 -2.34
CA PRO A 304 1.70 -28.85 -3.16
C PRO A 304 0.26 -29.26 -3.52
N GLU A 305 -0.71 -28.55 -3.00
CA GLU A 305 -2.01 -28.48 -3.66
C GLU A 305 -2.00 -27.28 -4.62
N PRO A 306 -2.23 -27.46 -5.92
CA PRO A 306 -2.19 -26.37 -6.87
C PRO A 306 -3.47 -25.52 -6.74
N LEU A 307 -3.35 -24.34 -6.16
CA LEU A 307 -4.36 -23.30 -6.32
C LEU A 307 -4.37 -22.83 -7.76
N ARG A 308 -5.42 -23.13 -8.50
CA ARG A 308 -5.65 -22.60 -9.87
C ARG A 308 -6.12 -21.16 -9.77
N SER A 309 -5.22 -20.18 -9.92
CA SER A 309 -5.51 -18.78 -9.56
C SER A 309 -4.65 -17.78 -10.32
N ALA A 310 -5.17 -16.57 -10.53
CA ALA A 310 -4.36 -15.40 -10.84
C ALA A 310 -3.61 -14.93 -9.58
N VAL A 311 -2.37 -14.46 -9.73
CA VAL A 311 -1.54 -13.98 -8.62
C VAL A 311 -1.38 -12.47 -8.72
N ILE A 312 -1.80 -11.74 -7.68
CA ILE A 312 -1.45 -10.35 -7.49
C ILE A 312 -0.30 -10.30 -6.48
N ALA A 313 0.89 -9.97 -6.95
CA ALA A 313 2.09 -9.91 -6.11
C ALA A 313 2.21 -8.56 -5.42
N LEU A 314 1.97 -8.54 -4.11
CA LEU A 314 2.18 -7.39 -3.26
C LEU A 314 3.58 -7.41 -2.66
N THR A 315 4.48 -6.61 -3.16
CA THR A 315 5.81 -6.51 -2.58
C THR A 315 5.97 -5.32 -1.65
N ARG A 316 6.61 -5.59 -0.55
CA ARG A 316 6.80 -4.84 0.70
C ARG A 316 7.62 -3.55 0.61
N ARG A 317 7.64 -2.75 -0.46
CA ARG A 317 8.61 -1.66 -0.51
C ARG A 317 8.11 -0.22 -0.58
N ALA A 318 6.84 0.06 -0.56
CA ALA A 318 6.39 1.44 -0.31
C ALA A 318 6.80 1.94 1.10
N ILE A 319 6.90 1.02 2.08
CA ILE A 319 7.29 1.36 3.47
C ILE A 319 8.81 1.29 3.67
N ALA A 320 9.53 0.36 3.06
CA ALA A 320 10.99 0.24 3.20
C ALA A 320 11.78 1.26 2.36
N ALA A 321 11.16 1.98 1.43
CA ALA A 321 11.76 3.15 0.80
C ALA A 321 11.76 4.35 1.75
N ALA A 322 10.79 4.45 2.67
CA ALA A 322 10.79 5.42 3.75
C ALA A 322 11.88 5.10 4.80
N ASP A 323 12.08 3.83 5.17
CA ASP A 323 13.09 3.41 6.15
C ASP A 323 14.53 3.43 5.60
N ARG A 324 14.74 3.23 4.28
CA ARG A 324 16.06 3.41 3.64
C ARG A 324 16.45 4.86 3.40
N ASN A 325 15.58 5.79 3.72
CA ASN A 325 15.88 7.21 3.73
C ASN A 325 16.65 7.66 4.99
N GLU A 326 17.09 6.78 5.88
CA GLU A 326 17.99 7.19 6.98
C GLU A 326 19.27 7.86 6.47
N GLY A 327 19.85 7.43 5.35
CA GLY A 327 20.94 8.13 4.67
C GLY A 327 20.53 9.48 4.07
N LYS A 328 19.27 9.68 3.71
CA LYS A 328 18.74 10.95 3.19
C LYS A 328 18.18 11.86 4.29
N ARG A 329 17.83 11.32 5.46
CA ARG A 329 17.57 12.09 6.68
C ARG A 329 18.77 12.98 7.04
N GLY A 330 19.98 12.46 6.94
CA GLY A 330 21.21 13.23 7.17
C GLY A 330 21.44 14.34 6.13
N LEU A 331 20.93 14.22 4.91
CA LEU A 331 20.99 15.27 3.91
C LEU A 331 19.90 16.32 4.15
N TRP A 332 18.74 15.90 4.59
CA TRP A 332 17.60 16.74 4.95
C TRP A 332 17.91 17.64 6.15
N LEU A 333 18.42 17.04 7.26
CA LEU A 333 18.82 17.77 8.45
C LEU A 333 19.96 18.76 8.17
N ARG A 334 20.93 18.40 7.33
CA ARG A 334 22.02 19.31 6.90
C ARG A 334 21.53 20.44 6.01
N THR A 335 20.47 20.26 5.27
CA THR A 335 19.85 21.33 4.48
C THR A 335 19.03 22.26 5.36
N LEU A 336 18.28 21.72 6.33
CA LEU A 336 17.55 22.51 7.33
C LEU A 336 18.51 23.31 8.25
N ASP A 337 19.62 22.70 8.69
CA ASP A 337 20.68 23.41 9.46
C ASP A 337 21.30 24.55 8.67
N ARG A 338 21.53 24.39 7.36
CA ARG A 338 22.03 25.48 6.49
C ARG A 338 21.03 26.60 6.28
N LEU A 339 19.73 26.29 6.41
CA LEU A 339 18.62 27.26 6.32
C LEU A 339 18.27 27.87 7.68
N GLY A 340 18.97 27.51 8.77
CA GLY A 340 18.71 27.99 10.12
C GLY A 340 17.41 27.45 10.72
N LEU A 341 16.90 26.33 10.20
CA LEU A 341 15.67 25.65 10.63
C LEU A 341 15.97 24.41 11.48
N GLY A 342 17.11 24.35 12.18
CA GLY A 342 17.46 23.29 13.08
C GLY A 342 16.40 23.10 14.18
N PHE A 343 15.82 21.91 14.28
CA PHE A 343 15.00 21.52 15.42
C PHE A 343 15.94 21.05 16.52
N ASP A 344 16.02 21.77 17.61
CA ASP A 344 16.58 21.27 18.85
C ASP A 344 15.78 20.04 19.29
N SER A 345 16.51 18.95 19.53
CA SER A 345 16.06 17.61 19.92
C SER A 345 15.28 17.56 21.21
#